data_1557f40c15573ae6f0a27f216f744d16
#
_entry.id   1557f40c15573ae6f0a27f216f744d16
#
_cell.length_a   1.000
_cell.length_b   1.000
_cell.length_c   1.000
_cell.angle_alpha   90.00
_cell.angle_beta   90.00
_cell.angle_gamma   90.00
#
_symmetry.space_group_name_H-M   'P 1'
#
loop_
_entity.id
_entity.type
_entity.pdbx_description
1 polymer ?
#
loop_
_entity_poly.entity_id
_entity_poly.type
_entity_poly.pdbx_seq_one_letter_code
_entity_poly.pdbx_strand_id
1 'polypeptide(L)'
;MADERIFTKEFRESLENKRIGSNFLGILNDIKRRPADAAKELGITNEEIQNIINGKIKLPSEIISKAVKTWPVNSRDFYIMHDDCPSGLKIMRCEDSVKSSRIMHRAGKPYYEYRDTAMSSVGPFRPEWIEQLCLVDDNESNNKQVQWNNGHFMHQFTYFIGEVNFYYIDENGEKKVAIMNTGDSNYITPFTPHSFATRSGAKKNGLILALTYGNNLSGDSQHELSSIGKKLGKEFALDFSSKDNASSSLIKFHRNNSSLTQHELSKRANIPIEKLKDFENGKIPTYSEYTALAECLGVNVRDLLSYDEISSKVIVQLHKNTKKWFYPEDTKNYELVELANSSSLPYSKALEINILNQNDSTLDLKVGLHQYGYNISDTDVSISYESEDGLKDEMIKPGDSFYLKPFVEHNFRGKAKLLVLRISGKITGEPQRELSLIGQKNITRVINESLRWFDTKGKN
;
A
#
# COMPACT_ATOMS: atom_id res chain seq x y z
N MET A 1 -41.15 -4.74 4.24
CA MET A 1 -40.56 -5.71 3.32
C MET A 1 -39.54 -4.95 2.51
N ALA A 2 -38.34 -4.90 3.02
CA ALA A 2 -37.22 -4.32 2.28
C ALA A 2 -36.83 -5.29 1.17
N ASP A 3 -36.71 -4.74 -0.02
CA ASP A 3 -36.38 -5.44 -1.26
C ASP A 3 -34.95 -6.04 -1.07
N GLU A 4 -34.88 -7.33 -0.80
CA GLU A 4 -33.63 -8.10 -0.87
C GLU A 4 -33.17 -8.11 -2.34
N ARG A 5 -32.55 -7.04 -2.79
CA ARG A 5 -31.76 -7.02 -4.02
C ARG A 5 -30.52 -7.84 -3.75
N ILE A 6 -30.67 -9.14 -3.80
CA ILE A 6 -29.56 -10.07 -3.88
C ILE A 6 -28.71 -9.58 -5.06
N PHE A 7 -27.51 -9.07 -4.78
CA PHE A 7 -26.52 -8.77 -5.79
C PHE A 7 -26.09 -10.08 -6.43
N THR A 8 -26.84 -10.51 -7.44
CA THR A 8 -26.55 -11.70 -8.21
C THR A 8 -25.20 -11.53 -8.89
N LYS A 9 -24.55 -12.65 -9.22
CA LYS A 9 -23.30 -12.66 -10.01
C LYS A 9 -23.48 -11.83 -11.29
N GLU A 10 -24.62 -11.96 -11.95
CA GLU A 10 -24.99 -11.22 -13.16
C GLU A 10 -25.07 -9.71 -12.96
N PHE A 11 -25.60 -9.27 -11.82
CA PHE A 11 -25.66 -7.84 -11.49
C PHE A 11 -24.25 -7.26 -11.30
N ARG A 12 -23.39 -7.96 -10.60
CA ARG A 12 -21.98 -7.55 -10.39
C ARG A 12 -21.21 -7.50 -11.69
N GLU A 13 -21.37 -8.51 -12.56
CA GLU A 13 -20.77 -8.51 -13.91
C GLU A 13 -21.29 -7.33 -14.75
N SER A 14 -22.55 -6.98 -14.63
CA SER A 14 -23.14 -5.80 -15.30
C SER A 14 -22.51 -4.49 -14.81
N LEU A 15 -22.32 -4.33 -13.50
CA LEU A 15 -21.63 -3.15 -12.94
C LEU A 15 -20.19 -3.06 -13.37
N GLU A 16 -19.47 -4.18 -13.38
CA GLU A 16 -18.07 -4.24 -13.82
C GLU A 16 -17.96 -3.90 -15.32
N ASN A 17 -18.84 -4.44 -16.16
CA ASN A 17 -18.87 -4.11 -17.58
C ASN A 17 -19.16 -2.61 -17.83
N LYS A 18 -20.02 -1.98 -17.03
CA LYS A 18 -20.25 -0.53 -17.10
C LYS A 18 -18.99 0.27 -16.73
N ARG A 19 -18.26 -0.15 -15.70
CA ARG A 19 -17.00 0.49 -15.33
C ARG A 19 -15.93 0.33 -16.42
N ILE A 20 -15.82 -0.86 -17.01
CA ILE A 20 -14.92 -1.13 -18.15
C ILE A 20 -15.30 -0.26 -19.35
N GLY A 21 -16.59 -0.16 -19.67
CA GLY A 21 -17.08 0.68 -20.75
C GLY A 21 -16.81 2.17 -20.52
N SER A 22 -17.00 2.66 -19.30
CA SER A 22 -16.67 4.03 -18.92
C SER A 22 -15.17 4.30 -19.03
N ASN A 23 -14.32 3.37 -18.57
CA ASN A 23 -12.86 3.45 -18.72
C ASN A 23 -12.45 3.48 -20.20
N PHE A 24 -13.04 2.63 -21.03
CA PHE A 24 -12.78 2.60 -22.46
C PHE A 24 -13.15 3.93 -23.12
N LEU A 25 -14.32 4.50 -22.80
CA LEU A 25 -14.70 5.83 -23.27
C LEU A 25 -13.72 6.91 -22.80
N GLY A 26 -13.22 6.81 -21.57
CA GLY A 26 -12.17 7.69 -21.03
C GLY A 26 -10.90 7.64 -21.87
N ILE A 27 -10.43 6.45 -22.24
CA ILE A 27 -9.28 6.27 -23.14
C ILE A 27 -9.53 6.93 -24.50
N LEU A 28 -10.71 6.70 -25.10
CA LEU A 28 -11.07 7.33 -26.37
C LEU A 28 -11.05 8.86 -26.29
N ASN A 29 -11.56 9.42 -25.21
CA ASN A 29 -11.54 10.86 -24.98
C ASN A 29 -10.10 11.38 -24.84
N ASP A 30 -9.24 10.66 -24.13
CA ASP A 30 -7.84 11.04 -23.96
C ASP A 30 -7.10 11.11 -25.29
N ILE A 31 -7.23 10.10 -26.12
CA ILE A 31 -6.60 10.05 -27.45
C ILE A 31 -7.40 10.81 -28.54
N LYS A 32 -8.47 11.52 -28.15
CA LYS A 32 -9.30 12.36 -29.03
C LYS A 32 -9.96 11.57 -30.20
N ARG A 33 -10.49 10.37 -29.88
CA ARG A 33 -11.30 9.56 -30.81
C ARG A 33 -12.76 9.60 -30.40
N ARG A 34 -13.63 9.89 -31.35
CA ARG A 34 -15.06 9.64 -31.16
C ARG A 34 -15.33 8.14 -31.28
N PRO A 35 -16.37 7.60 -30.67
CA PRO A 35 -16.71 6.19 -30.82
C PRO A 35 -16.78 5.71 -32.28
N ALA A 36 -17.32 6.51 -33.20
CA ALA A 36 -17.40 6.17 -34.59
C ALA A 36 -16.03 6.08 -35.30
N ASP A 37 -15.10 6.97 -34.96
CA ASP A 37 -13.73 6.94 -35.48
C ASP A 37 -12.99 5.72 -34.97
N ALA A 38 -13.12 5.44 -33.66
CA ALA A 38 -12.54 4.27 -33.04
C ALA A 38 -13.11 2.96 -33.61
N ALA A 39 -14.40 2.88 -33.86
CA ALA A 39 -15.03 1.73 -34.50
C ALA A 39 -14.40 1.43 -35.87
N LYS A 40 -14.21 2.46 -36.68
CA LYS A 40 -13.56 2.36 -38.00
C LYS A 40 -12.10 1.90 -37.87
N GLU A 41 -11.32 2.53 -36.98
CA GLU A 41 -9.91 2.21 -36.76
C GLU A 41 -9.71 0.77 -36.22
N LEU A 42 -10.62 0.31 -35.36
CA LEU A 42 -10.60 -1.04 -34.80
C LEU A 42 -11.27 -2.10 -35.68
N GLY A 43 -11.96 -1.70 -36.78
CA GLY A 43 -12.65 -2.62 -37.65
C GLY A 43 -13.84 -3.34 -37.00
N ILE A 44 -14.61 -2.61 -36.19
CA ILE A 44 -15.86 -3.06 -35.57
C ILE A 44 -17.01 -2.11 -35.94
N THR A 45 -18.24 -2.49 -35.64
CA THR A 45 -19.40 -1.67 -35.92
C THR A 45 -19.60 -0.56 -34.87
N ASN A 46 -20.32 0.51 -35.26
CA ASN A 46 -20.73 1.55 -34.31
C ASN A 46 -21.62 0.98 -33.17
N GLU A 47 -22.43 -0.02 -33.49
CA GLU A 47 -23.27 -0.68 -32.51
C GLU A 47 -22.43 -1.45 -31.46
N GLU A 48 -21.45 -2.20 -31.92
CA GLU A 48 -20.53 -2.95 -31.00
C GLU A 48 -19.81 -2.01 -30.08
N ILE A 49 -19.22 -0.91 -30.58
CA ILE A 49 -18.47 0.01 -29.69
C ILE A 49 -19.41 0.70 -28.69
N GLN A 50 -20.63 1.05 -29.09
CA GLN A 50 -21.63 1.62 -28.19
C GLN A 50 -22.09 0.60 -27.12
N ASN A 51 -22.24 -0.67 -27.52
CA ASN A 51 -22.57 -1.73 -26.55
C ASN A 51 -21.46 -1.98 -25.53
N ILE A 52 -20.18 -1.87 -25.94
CA ILE A 52 -19.03 -1.92 -25.03
C ILE A 52 -19.06 -0.71 -24.07
N ILE A 53 -19.15 0.51 -24.60
CA ILE A 53 -19.15 1.75 -23.81
C ILE A 53 -20.29 1.76 -22.77
N ASN A 54 -21.46 1.26 -23.16
CA ASN A 54 -22.63 1.19 -22.28
C ASN A 54 -22.61 -0.02 -21.33
N GLY A 55 -21.58 -0.86 -21.39
CA GLY A 55 -21.44 -2.06 -20.55
C GLY A 55 -22.46 -3.16 -20.84
N LYS A 56 -23.08 -3.15 -22.03
CA LYS A 56 -24.00 -4.22 -22.46
C LYS A 56 -23.27 -5.50 -22.86
N ILE A 57 -22.04 -5.36 -23.34
CA ILE A 57 -21.11 -6.45 -23.63
C ILE A 57 -19.76 -6.17 -22.99
N LYS A 58 -19.05 -7.22 -22.63
CA LYS A 58 -17.69 -7.14 -22.12
C LYS A 58 -16.74 -6.69 -23.24
N LEU A 59 -15.75 -5.85 -22.93
CA LEU A 59 -14.69 -5.45 -23.86
C LEU A 59 -13.84 -6.69 -24.25
N PRO A 60 -13.86 -7.12 -25.53
CA PRO A 60 -13.10 -8.30 -25.97
C PRO A 60 -11.59 -8.07 -25.96
N SER A 61 -10.81 -9.09 -25.65
CA SER A 61 -9.34 -9.06 -25.66
C SER A 61 -8.75 -8.76 -27.04
N GLU A 62 -9.42 -9.18 -28.10
CA GLU A 62 -9.06 -8.90 -29.50
C GLU A 62 -9.12 -7.41 -29.81
N ILE A 63 -10.11 -6.71 -29.27
CA ILE A 63 -10.25 -5.25 -29.42
C ILE A 63 -9.13 -4.54 -28.67
N ILE A 64 -8.81 -4.96 -27.43
CA ILE A 64 -7.67 -4.44 -26.68
C ILE A 64 -6.37 -4.63 -27.48
N SER A 65 -6.15 -5.82 -28.02
CA SER A 65 -4.97 -6.12 -28.82
C SER A 65 -4.85 -5.27 -30.08
N LYS A 66 -5.97 -4.97 -30.76
CA LYS A 66 -6.01 -4.05 -31.90
C LYS A 66 -5.73 -2.60 -31.46
N ALA A 67 -6.36 -2.15 -30.38
CA ALA A 67 -6.18 -0.82 -29.84
C ALA A 67 -4.72 -0.50 -29.51
N VAL A 68 -4.03 -1.40 -28.82
CA VAL A 68 -2.60 -1.26 -28.46
C VAL A 68 -1.69 -1.22 -29.70
N LYS A 69 -2.07 -1.86 -30.80
CA LYS A 69 -1.32 -1.79 -32.07
C LYS A 69 -1.60 -0.50 -32.85
N THR A 70 -2.78 0.09 -32.66
CA THR A 70 -3.26 1.21 -33.45
C THR A 70 -3.01 2.56 -32.75
N TRP A 71 -3.06 2.58 -31.44
CA TRP A 71 -2.98 3.76 -30.59
C TRP A 71 -1.81 3.72 -29.62
N PRO A 72 -1.30 4.87 -29.16
CA PRO A 72 -0.23 4.94 -28.15
C PRO A 72 -0.76 4.69 -26.73
N VAL A 73 -1.35 3.51 -26.51
CA VAL A 73 -1.94 3.07 -25.24
C VAL A 73 -1.38 1.71 -24.84
N ASN A 74 -1.38 1.41 -23.55
CA ASN A 74 -0.95 0.11 -23.03
C ASN A 74 -2.15 -0.81 -22.79
N SER A 75 -1.95 -2.12 -22.87
CA SER A 75 -3.00 -3.09 -22.54
C SER A 75 -3.58 -2.87 -21.14
N ARG A 76 -2.74 -2.51 -20.18
CA ARG A 76 -3.14 -2.27 -18.79
C ARG A 76 -4.16 -1.13 -18.64
N ASP A 77 -4.15 -0.15 -19.55
CA ASP A 77 -5.04 1.03 -19.50
C ASP A 77 -6.51 0.61 -19.63
N PHE A 78 -6.77 -0.54 -20.27
CA PHE A 78 -8.12 -1.10 -20.46
C PHE A 78 -8.64 -1.93 -19.27
N TYR A 79 -7.79 -2.26 -18.29
CA TYR A 79 -8.18 -3.07 -17.16
C TYR A 79 -8.45 -2.21 -15.93
N ILE A 80 -9.62 -2.40 -15.34
CA ILE A 80 -9.99 -1.77 -14.09
C ILE A 80 -9.62 -2.65 -12.90
N MET A 81 -9.47 -2.05 -11.75
CA MET A 81 -9.33 -2.80 -10.49
C MET A 81 -10.66 -3.52 -10.19
N HIS A 82 -10.61 -4.84 -10.08
CA HIS A 82 -11.77 -5.66 -9.71
C HIS A 82 -12.06 -5.54 -8.21
N ASP A 83 -13.33 -5.40 -7.84
CA ASP A 83 -13.75 -5.39 -6.45
C ASP A 83 -14.27 -6.77 -6.01
N ASP A 84 -13.41 -7.53 -5.35
CA ASP A 84 -13.74 -8.84 -4.78
C ASP A 84 -14.20 -8.76 -3.31
N CYS A 85 -14.42 -7.55 -2.79
CA CYS A 85 -14.84 -7.28 -1.42
C CYS A 85 -15.95 -6.21 -1.36
N PRO A 86 -17.09 -6.40 -2.06
CA PRO A 86 -18.13 -5.37 -2.18
C PRO A 86 -18.80 -5.04 -0.85
N SER A 87 -18.87 -5.99 0.09
CA SER A 87 -19.42 -5.75 1.43
C SER A 87 -18.52 -4.94 2.36
N GLY A 88 -17.27 -4.69 1.96
CA GLY A 88 -16.28 -3.98 2.78
C GLY A 88 -15.43 -4.87 3.69
N LEU A 89 -15.89 -6.07 4.02
CA LEU A 89 -15.19 -7.07 4.83
C LEU A 89 -15.01 -8.37 4.04
N LYS A 90 -13.82 -8.98 4.15
CA LYS A 90 -13.53 -10.32 3.65
C LYS A 90 -12.82 -11.12 4.73
N ILE A 91 -13.31 -12.31 5.01
CA ILE A 91 -12.72 -13.22 6.00
C ILE A 91 -12.16 -14.45 5.28
N MET A 92 -10.98 -14.88 5.68
CA MET A 92 -10.40 -16.17 5.34
C MET A 92 -10.38 -17.04 6.58
N ARG A 93 -11.03 -18.18 6.49
CA ARG A 93 -11.10 -19.13 7.60
C ARG A 93 -9.76 -19.84 7.79
N CYS A 94 -9.41 -20.13 9.03
CA CYS A 94 -8.19 -20.85 9.38
C CYS A 94 -8.07 -22.17 8.59
N GLU A 95 -9.16 -22.91 8.42
CA GLU A 95 -9.19 -24.17 7.66
C GLU A 95 -8.80 -23.98 6.18
N ASP A 96 -9.21 -22.89 5.56
CA ASP A 96 -8.88 -22.59 4.17
C ASP A 96 -7.44 -22.08 4.04
N SER A 97 -6.95 -21.34 5.05
CA SER A 97 -5.55 -21.00 5.17
C SER A 97 -4.65 -22.24 5.23
N VAL A 98 -5.01 -23.25 6.04
CA VAL A 98 -4.28 -24.52 6.12
C VAL A 98 -4.25 -25.25 4.79
N LYS A 99 -5.35 -25.29 4.02
CA LYS A 99 -5.39 -25.92 2.68
C LYS A 99 -4.46 -25.24 1.66
N SER A 100 -4.10 -24.00 1.88
CA SER A 100 -3.20 -23.23 1.00
C SER A 100 -1.72 -23.43 1.31
N SER A 101 -1.37 -24.32 2.24
CA SER A 101 0.00 -24.56 2.71
C SER A 101 0.98 -24.85 1.59
N ARG A 102 2.13 -24.18 1.63
CA ARG A 102 3.26 -24.33 0.69
C ARG A 102 4.57 -24.34 1.44
N ILE A 103 5.35 -25.41 1.25
CA ILE A 103 6.69 -25.53 1.85
C ILE A 103 7.72 -24.89 0.92
N MET A 104 8.42 -23.90 1.42
CA MET A 104 9.59 -23.30 0.75
C MET A 104 10.88 -23.94 1.25
N HIS A 105 11.70 -24.37 0.31
CA HIS A 105 13.01 -24.96 0.58
C HIS A 105 14.12 -23.92 0.39
N ARG A 106 15.11 -23.95 1.29
CA ARG A 106 16.38 -23.23 1.14
C ARG A 106 17.54 -24.21 1.36
N ALA A 107 18.56 -24.16 0.53
CA ALA A 107 19.68 -25.12 0.55
C ALA A 107 19.21 -26.58 0.59
N GLY A 108 18.12 -26.92 -0.13
CA GLY A 108 17.59 -28.29 -0.23
C GLY A 108 16.80 -28.78 0.99
N LYS A 109 16.59 -27.97 2.01
CA LYS A 109 15.82 -28.34 3.22
C LYS A 109 14.55 -27.51 3.34
N PRO A 110 13.44 -28.06 3.91
CA PRO A 110 12.29 -27.26 4.30
C PRO A 110 12.74 -26.11 5.19
N TYR A 111 12.30 -24.89 4.85
CA TYR A 111 12.76 -23.71 5.55
C TYR A 111 11.60 -22.90 6.12
N TYR A 112 10.55 -22.66 5.32
CA TYR A 112 9.32 -22.00 5.73
C TYR A 112 8.10 -22.77 5.21
N GLU A 113 7.02 -22.73 5.99
CA GLU A 113 5.68 -23.00 5.49
C GLU A 113 4.94 -21.67 5.32
N TYR A 114 4.44 -21.42 4.13
CA TYR A 114 3.58 -20.27 3.83
C TYR A 114 2.13 -20.70 3.75
N ARG A 115 1.23 -19.86 4.27
CA ARG A 115 -0.21 -20.01 4.09
C ARG A 115 -0.81 -18.70 3.64
N ASP A 116 -1.88 -18.77 2.84
CA ASP A 116 -2.64 -17.59 2.46
C ASP A 116 -3.44 -17.07 3.65
N THR A 117 -3.70 -15.78 3.62
CA THR A 117 -4.52 -15.06 4.60
C THR A 117 -5.56 -14.24 3.86
N ALA A 118 -6.46 -13.56 4.55
CA ALA A 118 -7.45 -12.72 3.90
C ALA A 118 -6.79 -11.64 3.05
N MET A 119 -7.06 -11.69 1.75
CA MET A 119 -6.54 -10.79 0.72
C MET A 119 -7.69 -10.29 -0.15
N SER A 120 -7.55 -9.09 -0.68
CA SER A 120 -8.49 -8.53 -1.65
C SER A 120 -7.72 -7.94 -2.84
N SER A 121 -8.32 -8.00 -4.02
CA SER A 121 -7.78 -7.33 -5.21
C SER A 121 -7.81 -5.80 -5.08
N VAL A 122 -8.69 -5.27 -4.21
CA VAL A 122 -8.73 -3.85 -3.83
C VAL A 122 -7.60 -3.50 -2.85
N GLY A 123 -7.20 -4.46 -2.01
CA GLY A 123 -6.10 -4.28 -1.07
C GLY A 123 -4.75 -4.20 -1.78
N PRO A 124 -3.88 -3.23 -1.42
CA PRO A 124 -2.66 -2.96 -2.17
C PRO A 124 -1.58 -4.03 -2.00
N PHE A 125 -1.64 -4.82 -0.94
CA PHE A 125 -0.58 -5.77 -0.56
C PHE A 125 -1.15 -7.11 -0.12
N ARG A 126 -0.26 -8.09 0.07
CA ARG A 126 -0.61 -9.47 0.42
C ARG A 126 0.07 -9.82 1.75
N PRO A 127 -0.71 -9.94 2.85
CA PRO A 127 -0.16 -10.41 4.11
C PRO A 127 0.16 -11.91 4.06
N GLU A 128 1.10 -12.33 4.89
CA GLU A 128 1.65 -13.68 4.86
C GLU A 128 1.62 -14.29 6.27
N TRP A 129 1.21 -15.54 6.36
CA TRP A 129 1.38 -16.41 7.51
C TRP A 129 2.56 -17.34 7.23
N ILE A 130 3.62 -17.31 8.07
CA ILE A 130 4.87 -18.00 7.79
C ILE A 130 5.36 -18.74 9.03
N GLU A 131 5.30 -20.08 9.03
CA GLU A 131 5.89 -20.92 10.06
C GLU A 131 7.36 -21.19 9.76
N GLN A 132 8.21 -21.09 10.80
CA GLN A 132 9.65 -21.26 10.68
C GLN A 132 10.03 -22.71 10.87
N LEU A 133 10.23 -23.47 9.79
CA LEU A 133 10.63 -24.88 9.81
C LEU A 133 12.14 -25.06 10.06
N CYS A 134 12.94 -24.02 9.82
CA CYS A 134 14.35 -24.00 10.16
C CYS A 134 14.51 -23.86 11.67
N LEU A 135 15.08 -24.87 12.30
CA LEU A 135 15.47 -24.86 13.72
C LEU A 135 16.98 -24.60 13.80
N VAL A 136 17.39 -23.59 14.55
CA VAL A 136 18.79 -23.27 14.81
C VAL A 136 19.28 -23.90 16.11
N ASP A 137 20.57 -24.19 16.19
CA ASP A 137 21.22 -24.83 17.35
C ASP A 137 21.79 -23.81 18.35
N ASP A 138 21.98 -22.56 17.91
CA ASP A 138 22.44 -21.45 18.76
C ASP A 138 21.73 -20.13 18.40
N ASN A 139 22.07 -19.06 19.11
CA ASN A 139 21.55 -17.70 18.89
C ASN A 139 22.62 -16.76 18.29
N GLU A 140 23.62 -17.31 17.64
CA GLU A 140 24.70 -16.52 17.05
C GLU A 140 24.28 -15.92 15.70
N SER A 141 24.70 -14.69 15.43
CA SER A 141 24.35 -13.96 14.19
C SER A 141 24.94 -14.59 12.93
N ASN A 142 25.95 -15.45 13.05
CA ASN A 142 26.63 -16.16 11.97
C ASN A 142 26.28 -17.66 11.92
N ASN A 143 25.17 -18.07 12.56
CA ASN A 143 24.71 -19.47 12.56
C ASN A 143 24.64 -20.03 11.13
N LYS A 144 25.25 -21.20 10.92
CA LYS A 144 25.43 -21.84 9.60
C LYS A 144 24.13 -22.44 9.03
N GLN A 145 23.12 -22.66 9.86
CA GLN A 145 21.82 -23.20 9.43
C GLN A 145 20.97 -22.12 8.78
N VAL A 146 21.25 -20.83 9.04
CA VAL A 146 20.50 -19.70 8.53
C VAL A 146 20.82 -19.44 7.06
N GLN A 147 19.76 -19.40 6.25
CA GLN A 147 19.85 -19.07 4.82
C GLN A 147 19.30 -17.65 4.61
N TRP A 148 20.17 -16.75 4.21
CA TRP A 148 19.87 -15.34 4.01
C TRP A 148 19.13 -15.09 2.69
N ASN A 149 18.19 -14.12 2.70
CA ASN A 149 17.74 -13.51 1.45
C ASN A 149 18.64 -12.31 1.08
N ASN A 150 18.43 -11.76 -0.11
CA ASN A 150 19.16 -10.58 -0.57
C ASN A 150 18.41 -9.27 -0.23
N GLY A 151 17.38 -9.35 0.62
CA GLY A 151 16.42 -8.26 0.77
C GLY A 151 15.48 -8.14 -0.43
N HIS A 152 14.40 -7.44 -0.26
CA HIS A 152 13.43 -7.13 -1.31
C HIS A 152 13.21 -5.61 -1.39
N PHE A 153 12.65 -5.15 -2.48
CA PHE A 153 12.48 -3.70 -2.69
C PHE A 153 11.35 -3.08 -1.84
N MET A 154 10.56 -3.89 -1.18
CA MET A 154 9.46 -3.47 -0.32
C MET A 154 9.88 -3.38 1.15
N HIS A 155 9.23 -2.54 1.91
CA HIS A 155 9.28 -2.55 3.38
C HIS A 155 8.59 -3.81 3.90
N GLN A 156 8.97 -4.27 5.11
CA GLN A 156 8.30 -5.38 5.76
C GLN A 156 8.03 -5.04 7.22
N PHE A 157 6.79 -5.28 7.65
CA PHE A 157 6.42 -5.42 9.05
C PHE A 157 6.31 -6.91 9.39
N THR A 158 6.71 -7.29 10.61
CA THR A 158 6.57 -8.66 11.10
C THR A 158 6.14 -8.66 12.57
N TYR A 159 5.14 -9.48 12.90
CA TYR A 159 4.73 -9.83 14.26
C TYR A 159 5.14 -11.26 14.56
N PHE A 160 5.64 -11.50 15.77
CA PHE A 160 6.18 -12.79 16.20
C PHE A 160 5.25 -13.53 17.13
N ILE A 161 5.12 -14.84 16.92
CA ILE A 161 4.41 -15.78 17.79
C ILE A 161 5.34 -16.97 18.05
N GLY A 162 5.58 -17.27 19.34
CA GLY A 162 6.55 -18.26 19.76
C GLY A 162 7.98 -17.72 19.83
N GLU A 163 8.95 -18.61 19.79
CA GLU A 163 10.36 -18.33 19.98
C GLU A 163 11.09 -18.30 18.64
N VAL A 164 11.40 -17.12 18.14
CA VAL A 164 12.00 -16.88 16.83
C VAL A 164 13.29 -16.09 16.95
N ASN A 165 14.32 -16.50 16.21
CA ASN A 165 15.49 -15.67 15.96
C ASN A 165 15.28 -14.91 14.64
N PHE A 166 15.40 -13.60 14.70
CA PHE A 166 15.37 -12.71 13.56
C PHE A 166 16.79 -12.27 13.23
N TYR A 167 17.26 -12.66 12.05
CA TYR A 167 18.59 -12.35 11.53
C TYR A 167 18.50 -11.22 10.49
N TYR A 168 19.39 -10.22 10.58
CA TYR A 168 19.44 -9.10 9.64
C TYR A 168 20.86 -8.53 9.50
N ILE A 169 21.08 -7.79 8.41
CA ILE A 169 22.31 -7.02 8.22
C ILE A 169 21.98 -5.56 8.54
N ASP A 170 22.70 -4.99 9.50
CA ASP A 170 22.49 -3.60 9.92
C ASP A 170 23.03 -2.56 8.90
N GLU A 171 22.96 -1.29 9.25
CA GLU A 171 23.47 -0.17 8.45
C GLU A 171 24.96 -0.20 8.21
N ASN A 172 25.74 -0.83 9.10
CA ASN A 172 27.19 -0.97 9.01
C ASN A 172 27.60 -2.22 8.20
N GLY A 173 26.65 -3.02 7.73
CA GLY A 173 26.90 -4.27 7.03
C GLY A 173 27.21 -5.45 7.94
N GLU A 174 27.00 -5.31 9.25
CA GLU A 174 27.24 -6.34 10.23
C GLU A 174 26.02 -7.27 10.38
N LYS A 175 26.29 -8.57 10.55
CA LYS A 175 25.25 -9.56 10.85
C LYS A 175 24.81 -9.42 12.30
N LYS A 176 23.50 -9.30 12.49
CA LYS A 176 22.85 -9.22 13.80
C LYS A 176 21.81 -10.30 13.95
N VAL A 177 21.49 -10.62 15.18
CA VAL A 177 20.36 -11.48 15.57
C VAL A 177 19.57 -10.80 16.67
N ALA A 178 18.24 -10.74 16.52
CA ALA A 178 17.32 -10.32 17.55
C ALA A 178 16.54 -11.53 18.07
N ILE A 179 16.49 -11.67 19.38
CA ILE A 179 15.77 -12.74 20.07
C ILE A 179 14.33 -12.30 20.27
N MET A 180 13.42 -12.88 19.47
CA MET A 180 12.01 -12.47 19.41
C MET A 180 11.10 -13.49 20.10
N ASN A 181 10.06 -13.00 20.75
CA ASN A 181 9.05 -13.80 21.43
C ASN A 181 7.65 -13.35 21.01
N THR A 182 6.62 -14.04 21.45
CA THR A 182 5.23 -13.66 21.16
C THR A 182 4.94 -12.22 21.58
N GLY A 183 4.40 -11.44 20.64
CA GLY A 183 4.07 -10.03 20.83
C GLY A 183 5.17 -9.06 20.39
N ASP A 184 6.40 -9.52 20.23
CA ASP A 184 7.46 -8.69 19.64
C ASP A 184 7.19 -8.42 18.17
N SER A 185 7.76 -7.37 17.63
CA SER A 185 7.58 -6.99 16.23
C SER A 185 8.84 -6.35 15.65
N ASN A 186 8.98 -6.37 14.35
CA ASN A 186 10.02 -5.63 13.66
C ASN A 186 9.47 -4.87 12.44
N TYR A 187 10.27 -3.92 11.98
CA TYR A 187 10.12 -3.22 10.73
C TYR A 187 11.46 -3.25 9.99
N ILE A 188 11.42 -3.57 8.70
CA ILE A 188 12.58 -3.73 7.84
C ILE A 188 12.45 -2.80 6.64
N THR A 189 13.48 -2.01 6.34
CA THR A 189 13.54 -1.16 5.15
C THR A 189 13.89 -1.98 3.89
N PRO A 190 13.62 -1.43 2.67
CA PRO A 190 13.96 -2.11 1.41
C PRO A 190 15.44 -2.51 1.31
N PHE A 191 15.66 -3.62 0.61
CA PHE A 191 16.99 -4.19 0.31
C PHE A 191 17.85 -4.57 1.53
N THR A 192 17.24 -4.72 2.69
CA THR A 192 17.90 -5.23 3.89
C THR A 192 17.88 -6.76 3.88
N PRO A 193 19.04 -7.44 3.79
CA PRO A 193 19.10 -8.90 3.88
C PRO A 193 18.66 -9.38 5.27
N HIS A 194 17.82 -10.40 5.29
CA HIS A 194 17.27 -10.93 6.56
C HIS A 194 16.85 -12.39 6.43
N SER A 195 16.61 -13.00 7.58
CA SER A 195 16.06 -14.35 7.70
C SER A 195 15.42 -14.56 9.06
N PHE A 196 14.60 -15.60 9.17
CA PHE A 196 13.95 -16.00 10.41
C PHE A 196 14.17 -17.50 10.63
N ALA A 197 14.26 -17.92 11.88
CA ALA A 197 14.35 -19.33 12.23
C ALA A 197 13.73 -19.57 13.61
N THR A 198 13.23 -20.77 13.83
CA THR A 198 12.82 -21.24 15.16
C THR A 198 14.04 -21.33 16.05
N ARG A 199 13.95 -20.76 17.26
CA ARG A 199 15.03 -20.71 18.21
C ARG A 199 15.34 -22.08 18.83
N SER A 200 16.59 -22.32 19.12
CA SER A 200 17.04 -23.53 19.84
C SER A 200 16.27 -23.74 21.15
N GLY A 201 15.80 -24.96 21.37
CA GLY A 201 15.04 -25.33 22.56
C GLY A 201 13.56 -24.96 22.54
N ALA A 202 13.06 -24.34 21.49
CA ALA A 202 11.64 -24.05 21.33
C ALA A 202 10.81 -25.34 21.27
N LYS A 203 9.66 -25.34 21.96
CA LYS A 203 8.74 -26.50 21.98
C LYS A 203 7.92 -26.68 20.71
N LYS A 204 7.73 -25.60 19.97
CA LYS A 204 6.97 -25.55 18.69
C LYS A 204 7.72 -24.66 17.72
N ASN A 205 7.48 -24.86 16.45
CA ASN A 205 7.97 -23.94 15.44
C ASN A 205 7.49 -22.51 15.70
N GLY A 206 8.37 -21.56 15.50
CA GLY A 206 8.02 -20.15 15.56
C GLY A 206 7.15 -19.76 14.38
N LEU A 207 6.27 -18.81 14.58
CA LEU A 207 5.38 -18.26 13.56
C LEU A 207 5.60 -16.76 13.42
N ILE A 208 5.60 -16.27 12.21
CA ILE A 208 5.52 -14.84 11.94
C ILE A 208 4.28 -14.51 11.09
N LEU A 209 3.64 -13.40 11.43
CA LEU A 209 2.63 -12.76 10.61
C LEU A 209 3.28 -11.54 9.97
N ALA A 210 3.48 -11.58 8.66
CA ALA A 210 4.25 -10.59 7.94
C ALA A 210 3.38 -9.84 6.92
N LEU A 211 3.76 -8.60 6.65
CA LEU A 211 3.24 -7.82 5.52
C LEU A 211 4.40 -7.10 4.85
N THR A 212 4.64 -7.47 3.59
CA THR A 212 5.53 -6.71 2.71
C THR A 212 4.74 -5.67 1.95
N TYR A 213 5.19 -4.42 1.98
CA TYR A 213 4.45 -3.31 1.41
C TYR A 213 5.36 -2.21 0.88
N GLY A 214 4.88 -1.48 -0.12
CA GLY A 214 5.54 -0.31 -0.68
C GLY A 214 4.70 0.95 -0.48
N ASN A 215 5.23 2.04 -0.97
CA ASN A 215 4.53 3.31 -1.07
C ASN A 215 4.15 3.59 -2.55
N ASN A 216 4.14 4.86 -2.95
CA ASN A 216 3.80 5.27 -4.31
C ASN A 216 4.78 4.77 -5.38
N LEU A 217 5.99 4.33 -5.00
CA LEU A 217 6.95 3.77 -5.95
C LEU A 217 6.53 2.40 -6.50
N SER A 218 5.78 1.60 -5.74
CA SER A 218 5.29 0.30 -6.20
C SER A 218 4.13 0.45 -7.21
N GLY A 219 4.08 -0.41 -8.21
CA GLY A 219 3.05 -0.37 -9.26
C GLY A 219 3.41 0.56 -10.41
N ASP A 220 2.60 1.58 -10.71
CA ASP A 220 2.74 2.39 -11.91
C ASP A 220 4.07 3.13 -12.01
N SER A 221 4.56 3.74 -10.94
CA SER A 221 5.87 4.40 -10.92
C SER A 221 7.01 3.41 -11.20
N GLN A 222 6.94 2.18 -10.70
CA GLN A 222 7.91 1.13 -10.99
C GLN A 222 7.87 0.71 -12.46
N HIS A 223 6.67 0.60 -13.04
CA HIS A 223 6.50 0.28 -14.47
C HIS A 223 7.03 1.40 -15.36
N GLU A 224 6.79 2.65 -14.99
CA GLU A 224 7.34 3.81 -15.70
C GLU A 224 8.88 3.80 -15.68
N LEU A 225 9.50 3.66 -14.50
CA LEU A 225 10.96 3.55 -14.37
C LEU A 225 11.54 2.40 -15.20
N SER A 226 10.85 1.25 -15.23
CA SER A 226 11.24 0.10 -16.03
C SER A 226 11.21 0.41 -17.54
N SER A 227 10.22 1.18 -17.99
CA SER A 227 10.04 1.57 -19.39
C SER A 227 11.03 2.66 -19.84
N ILE A 228 11.35 3.61 -18.95
CA ILE A 228 12.40 4.63 -19.16
C ILE A 228 13.78 3.98 -19.27
N GLY A 229 13.98 2.87 -18.57
CA GLY A 229 15.19 2.06 -18.64
C GLY A 229 16.28 2.44 -17.64
N LYS A 230 17.22 1.51 -17.44
CA LYS A 230 18.21 1.57 -16.36
C LYS A 230 19.09 2.82 -16.35
N LYS A 231 19.46 3.33 -17.54
CA LYS A 231 20.38 4.47 -17.63
C LYS A 231 19.69 5.74 -17.16
N LEU A 232 18.55 6.06 -17.73
CA LEU A 232 17.80 7.29 -17.42
C LEU A 232 17.06 7.19 -16.08
N GLY A 233 16.55 6.01 -15.73
CA GLY A 233 15.86 5.81 -14.45
C GLY A 233 16.73 6.10 -13.22
N LYS A 234 18.07 5.95 -13.32
CA LYS A 234 18.99 6.30 -12.22
C LYS A 234 19.04 7.80 -11.92
N GLU A 235 18.75 8.64 -12.90
CA GLU A 235 18.79 10.11 -12.75
C GLU A 235 17.67 10.62 -11.80
N PHE A 236 16.59 9.82 -11.58
CA PHE A 236 15.55 10.14 -10.61
C PHE A 236 15.97 9.86 -9.15
N ALA A 237 17.03 9.07 -8.94
CA ALA A 237 17.53 8.78 -7.60
C ALA A 237 18.50 9.88 -7.16
N LEU A 238 17.95 10.95 -6.61
CA LEU A 238 18.74 12.08 -6.10
C LEU A 238 19.56 11.66 -4.87
N ASP A 239 20.61 12.43 -4.57
CA ASP A 239 21.44 12.18 -3.40
C ASP A 239 20.73 12.62 -2.10
N PHE A 240 20.22 11.66 -1.35
CA PHE A 240 19.58 11.83 -0.04
C PHE A 240 20.43 11.22 1.09
N SER A 241 21.76 11.16 0.91
CA SER A 241 22.68 10.64 1.93
C SER A 241 22.78 11.50 3.19
N SER A 242 22.40 12.78 3.08
CA SER A 242 22.22 13.71 4.20
C SER A 242 21.12 14.72 3.88
N LYS A 243 20.63 15.45 4.89
CA LYS A 243 19.66 16.55 4.69
C LYS A 243 20.21 17.64 3.76
N ASP A 244 21.47 17.95 3.91
CA ASP A 244 22.16 18.98 3.11
C ASP A 244 22.22 18.58 1.64
N ASN A 245 22.62 17.34 1.37
CA ASN A 245 22.67 16.78 0.02
C ASN A 245 21.28 16.66 -0.61
N ALA A 246 20.29 16.24 0.17
CA ALA A 246 18.92 16.14 -0.30
C ALA A 246 18.35 17.50 -0.71
N SER A 247 18.49 18.52 0.14
CA SER A 247 18.07 19.89 -0.17
C SER A 247 18.75 20.44 -1.43
N SER A 248 20.07 20.31 -1.50
CA SER A 248 20.88 20.72 -2.64
C SER A 248 20.44 20.03 -3.94
N SER A 249 20.25 18.72 -3.88
CA SER A 249 19.82 17.91 -5.02
C SER A 249 18.42 18.28 -5.53
N LEU A 250 17.48 18.52 -4.62
CA LEU A 250 16.13 18.94 -4.97
C LEU A 250 16.12 20.32 -5.65
N ILE A 251 16.85 21.31 -5.10
CA ILE A 251 16.95 22.63 -5.71
C ILE A 251 17.55 22.55 -7.10
N LYS A 252 18.65 21.82 -7.28
CA LYS A 252 19.29 21.62 -8.59
C LYS A 252 18.34 20.92 -9.58
N PHE A 253 17.65 19.88 -9.14
CA PHE A 253 16.74 19.11 -9.97
C PHE A 253 15.60 19.98 -10.51
N HIS A 254 14.92 20.73 -9.65
CA HIS A 254 13.80 21.59 -10.05
C HIS A 254 14.27 22.79 -10.87
N ARG A 255 15.45 23.38 -10.57
CA ARG A 255 16.04 24.43 -11.40
C ARG A 255 16.36 23.93 -12.81
N ASN A 256 16.97 22.76 -12.93
CA ASN A 256 17.30 22.17 -14.23
C ASN A 256 16.04 21.84 -15.03
N ASN A 257 15.01 21.27 -14.39
CA ASN A 257 13.73 21.00 -15.02
C ASN A 257 13.05 22.28 -15.55
N SER A 258 13.25 23.40 -14.85
CA SER A 258 12.77 24.72 -15.28
C SER A 258 13.68 25.40 -16.30
N SER A 259 14.78 24.76 -16.70
CA SER A 259 15.81 25.33 -17.61
C SER A 259 16.32 26.70 -17.15
N LEU A 260 16.36 26.95 -15.84
CA LEU A 260 16.86 28.19 -15.28
C LEU A 260 18.38 28.10 -14.98
N THR A 261 19.11 29.17 -15.33
CA THR A 261 20.47 29.32 -14.84
C THR A 261 20.47 29.73 -13.37
N GLN A 262 21.53 29.49 -12.64
CA GLN A 262 21.68 29.99 -11.26
C GLN A 262 21.48 31.51 -11.18
N HIS A 263 21.99 32.23 -12.14
CA HIS A 263 21.83 33.70 -12.20
C HIS A 263 20.39 34.14 -12.36
N GLU A 264 19.66 33.47 -13.25
CA GLU A 264 18.24 33.80 -13.48
C GLU A 264 17.38 33.44 -12.27
N LEU A 265 17.60 32.27 -11.63
CA LEU A 265 16.88 31.88 -10.43
C LEU A 265 17.23 32.86 -9.26
N SER A 266 18.49 33.21 -9.08
CA SER A 266 18.94 34.21 -8.09
C SER A 266 18.20 35.53 -8.23
N LYS A 267 18.08 36.02 -9.46
CA LYS A 267 17.38 37.29 -9.78
C LYS A 267 15.88 37.17 -9.46
N ARG A 268 15.20 36.09 -9.91
CA ARG A 268 13.77 35.90 -9.69
C ARG A 268 13.40 35.72 -8.21
N ALA A 269 14.18 34.92 -7.49
CA ALA A 269 13.95 34.65 -6.08
C ALA A 269 14.44 35.81 -5.16
N ASN A 270 15.08 36.84 -5.72
CA ASN A 270 15.74 37.90 -4.97
C ASN A 270 16.72 37.38 -3.90
N ILE A 271 17.49 36.35 -4.27
CA ILE A 271 18.50 35.71 -3.42
C ILE A 271 19.86 35.98 -4.04
N PRO A 272 20.86 36.47 -3.29
CA PRO A 272 22.21 36.68 -3.81
C PRO A 272 22.78 35.43 -4.48
N ILE A 273 23.43 35.59 -5.63
CA ILE A 273 23.93 34.45 -6.43
C ILE A 273 24.89 33.56 -5.64
N GLU A 274 25.74 34.12 -4.80
CA GLU A 274 26.64 33.32 -3.97
C GLU A 274 25.89 32.49 -2.95
N LYS A 275 24.80 33.01 -2.39
CA LYS A 275 23.93 32.28 -1.46
C LYS A 275 23.19 31.15 -2.14
N LEU A 276 22.71 31.36 -3.39
CA LEU A 276 22.09 30.29 -4.17
C LEU A 276 23.11 29.18 -4.50
N LYS A 277 24.35 29.55 -4.84
CA LYS A 277 25.44 28.56 -5.01
C LYS A 277 25.70 27.77 -3.74
N ASP A 278 25.70 28.42 -2.57
CA ASP A 278 25.84 27.76 -1.28
C ASP A 278 24.70 26.72 -1.07
N PHE A 279 23.47 27.08 -1.40
CA PHE A 279 22.31 26.14 -1.30
C PHE A 279 22.49 24.92 -2.21
N GLU A 280 22.96 25.11 -3.42
CA GLU A 280 23.25 24.01 -4.34
C GLU A 280 24.52 23.22 -3.97
N ASN A 281 25.30 23.68 -2.98
CA ASN A 281 26.47 22.99 -2.44
C ASN A 281 26.30 22.49 -1.00
N GLY A 282 25.08 22.36 -0.54
CA GLY A 282 24.76 21.68 0.71
C GLY A 282 24.34 22.59 1.87
N LYS A 283 24.25 23.92 1.69
CA LYS A 283 23.74 24.81 2.72
C LYS A 283 22.21 24.79 2.71
N ILE A 284 21.58 24.56 3.85
CA ILE A 284 20.13 24.52 3.96
C ILE A 284 19.55 25.93 3.94
N PRO A 285 18.61 26.24 3.02
CA PRO A 285 17.86 27.51 3.02
C PRO A 285 16.97 27.65 4.27
N THR A 286 16.68 28.86 4.66
CA THR A 286 15.58 29.16 5.59
C THR A 286 14.23 28.85 4.94
N TYR A 287 13.18 28.70 5.73
CA TYR A 287 11.84 28.42 5.19
C TYR A 287 11.35 29.51 4.22
N SER A 288 11.64 30.80 4.50
CA SER A 288 11.30 31.89 3.59
C SER A 288 12.06 31.83 2.26
N GLU A 289 13.31 31.39 2.27
CA GLU A 289 14.09 31.19 1.06
C GLU A 289 13.61 30.00 0.25
N TYR A 290 13.24 28.90 0.91
CA TYR A 290 12.55 27.77 0.25
C TYR A 290 11.26 28.23 -0.42
N THR A 291 10.47 29.07 0.24
CA THR A 291 9.20 29.60 -0.32
C THR A 291 9.47 30.44 -1.57
N ALA A 292 10.46 31.34 -1.52
CA ALA A 292 10.85 32.18 -2.67
C ALA A 292 11.37 31.32 -3.84
N LEU A 293 12.18 30.30 -3.57
CA LEU A 293 12.67 29.37 -4.59
C LEU A 293 11.53 28.56 -5.20
N ALA A 294 10.63 28.00 -4.38
CA ALA A 294 9.51 27.21 -4.83
C ALA A 294 8.56 28.00 -5.75
N GLU A 295 8.25 29.25 -5.38
CA GLU A 295 7.44 30.16 -6.21
C GLU A 295 8.08 30.40 -7.58
N CYS A 296 9.37 30.66 -7.62
CA CYS A 296 10.12 30.88 -8.87
C CYS A 296 10.26 29.63 -9.75
N LEU A 297 10.29 28.45 -9.12
CA LEU A 297 10.41 27.17 -9.79
C LEU A 297 9.04 26.58 -10.19
N GLY A 298 7.93 27.17 -9.72
CA GLY A 298 6.58 26.67 -9.98
C GLY A 298 6.27 25.35 -9.29
N VAL A 299 6.85 25.11 -8.11
CA VAL A 299 6.65 23.90 -7.32
C VAL A 299 6.12 24.23 -5.93
N ASN A 300 5.64 23.25 -5.20
CA ASN A 300 5.28 23.44 -3.80
C ASN A 300 6.55 23.48 -2.93
N VAL A 301 6.55 24.31 -1.89
CA VAL A 301 7.72 24.40 -0.98
C VAL A 301 8.15 23.04 -0.41
N ARG A 302 7.20 22.14 -0.16
CA ARG A 302 7.49 20.77 0.31
C ARG A 302 8.33 19.95 -0.68
N ASP A 303 8.28 20.27 -1.98
CA ASP A 303 9.01 19.55 -3.02
C ASP A 303 10.53 19.88 -2.98
N LEU A 304 10.90 20.94 -2.24
CA LEU A 304 12.28 21.32 -1.97
C LEU A 304 12.76 20.87 -0.58
N LEU A 305 11.88 20.41 0.29
CA LEU A 305 12.23 20.00 1.64
C LEU A 305 12.74 18.54 1.65
N SER A 306 13.88 18.32 2.29
CA SER A 306 14.40 16.97 2.51
C SER A 306 13.57 16.21 3.53
N TYR A 307 13.54 14.89 3.38
CA TYR A 307 13.04 13.99 4.43
C TYR A 307 14.04 13.89 5.58
N ASP A 308 13.54 13.50 6.76
CA ASP A 308 14.43 13.14 7.87
C ASP A 308 15.21 11.87 7.52
N GLU A 309 16.47 11.81 7.96
CA GLU A 309 17.31 10.64 7.76
C GLU A 309 16.67 9.39 8.38
N ILE A 310 16.73 8.28 7.66
CA ILE A 310 16.37 6.98 8.20
C ILE A 310 17.56 6.53 9.07
N SER A 311 17.40 6.66 10.38
CA SER A 311 18.47 6.36 11.34
C SER A 311 18.81 4.86 11.45
N SER A 312 17.92 3.97 11.03
CA SER A 312 18.15 2.53 11.11
C SER A 312 17.39 1.78 10.00
N LYS A 313 18.07 0.79 9.40
CA LYS A 313 17.47 -0.12 8.41
C LYS A 313 16.46 -1.09 9.01
N VAL A 314 16.59 -1.36 10.30
CA VAL A 314 15.76 -2.31 11.04
C VAL A 314 15.34 -1.71 12.37
N ILE A 315 14.06 -1.79 12.66
CA ILE A 315 13.51 -1.44 13.97
C ILE A 315 13.04 -2.73 14.64
N VAL A 316 13.55 -3.02 15.81
CA VAL A 316 13.12 -4.12 16.68
C VAL A 316 12.34 -3.54 17.86
N GLN A 317 11.07 -3.92 18.00
CA GLN A 317 10.19 -3.48 19.06
C GLN A 317 9.83 -4.67 19.95
N LEU A 318 10.36 -4.69 21.16
CA LEU A 318 9.98 -5.70 22.16
C LEU A 318 8.63 -5.32 22.78
N HIS A 319 7.74 -6.28 22.93
CA HIS A 319 6.38 -6.08 23.46
C HIS A 319 6.36 -5.40 24.84
N LYS A 320 7.32 -5.71 25.71
CA LYS A 320 7.46 -5.09 27.04
C LYS A 320 7.73 -3.57 27.01
N ASN A 321 8.22 -3.05 25.88
CA ASN A 321 8.61 -1.64 25.72
C ASN A 321 7.60 -0.88 24.85
N THR A 322 6.46 -1.47 24.48
CA THR A 322 5.45 -0.86 23.61
C THR A 322 4.65 0.20 24.35
N LYS A 323 4.16 1.20 23.60
CA LYS A 323 3.18 2.15 24.11
C LYS A 323 1.79 1.52 24.05
N LYS A 324 0.97 1.84 25.07
CA LYS A 324 -0.41 1.35 25.18
C LYS A 324 -1.35 2.48 25.51
N TRP A 325 -2.57 2.41 24.97
CA TRP A 325 -3.64 3.36 25.31
C TRP A 325 -5.01 2.72 25.11
N PHE A 326 -6.03 3.31 25.71
CA PHE A 326 -7.41 2.89 25.52
C PHE A 326 -8.07 3.69 24.41
N TYR A 327 -8.97 3.04 23.67
CA TYR A 327 -9.74 3.65 22.60
C TYR A 327 -11.16 3.05 22.54
N PRO A 328 -12.24 3.83 22.30
CA PRO A 328 -12.27 5.30 22.49
C PRO A 328 -11.89 5.70 23.92
N GLU A 329 -11.60 6.99 24.16
CA GLU A 329 -11.11 7.44 25.46
C GLU A 329 -12.16 7.31 26.56
N ASP A 330 -13.43 7.54 26.22
CA ASP A 330 -14.58 7.50 27.11
C ASP A 330 -15.04 6.07 27.44
N THR A 331 -15.26 5.24 26.42
CA THR A 331 -15.81 3.87 26.59
C THR A 331 -14.74 2.82 26.85
N LYS A 332 -13.49 3.07 26.41
CA LYS A 332 -12.34 2.18 26.59
C LYS A 332 -12.61 0.76 26.09
N ASN A 333 -13.29 0.65 24.94
CA ASN A 333 -13.67 -0.62 24.35
C ASN A 333 -12.47 -1.48 23.94
N TYR A 334 -11.29 -0.85 23.74
CA TYR A 334 -10.06 -1.51 23.33
C TYR A 334 -8.86 -0.98 24.11
N GLU A 335 -7.93 -1.86 24.47
CA GLU A 335 -6.54 -1.50 24.76
C GLU A 335 -5.72 -1.71 23.49
N LEU A 336 -5.15 -0.67 22.96
CA LEU A 336 -4.31 -0.66 21.77
C LEU A 336 -2.84 -0.70 22.17
N VAL A 337 -2.07 -1.58 21.51
CA VAL A 337 -0.62 -1.72 21.72
C VAL A 337 0.07 -1.32 20.41
N GLU A 338 0.95 -0.33 20.47
CA GLU A 338 1.71 0.12 19.31
C GLU A 338 2.85 -0.85 19.01
N LEU A 339 2.89 -1.37 17.78
CA LEU A 339 3.94 -2.26 17.30
C LEU A 339 5.00 -1.49 16.50
N ALA A 340 6.03 -2.18 16.03
CA ALA A 340 7.13 -1.57 15.28
C ALA A 340 6.62 -0.71 14.11
N ASN A 341 7.12 0.50 14.00
CA ASN A 341 6.81 1.42 12.91
C ASN A 341 8.03 2.28 12.55
N SER A 342 7.94 2.97 11.43
CA SER A 342 8.99 3.88 10.96
C SER A 342 8.38 5.12 10.32
N SER A 343 9.00 6.27 10.55
CA SER A 343 8.66 7.53 9.88
C SER A 343 8.97 7.50 8.37
N SER A 344 9.80 6.56 7.92
CA SER A 344 10.09 6.38 6.49
C SER A 344 8.88 5.91 5.69
N LEU A 345 7.87 5.35 6.34
CA LEU A 345 6.60 4.97 5.74
C LEU A 345 5.41 5.35 6.65
N PRO A 346 5.06 6.65 6.72
CA PRO A 346 4.14 7.19 7.72
C PRO A 346 2.68 6.74 7.57
N TYR A 347 2.32 6.17 6.40
CA TYR A 347 0.94 5.73 6.13
C TYR A 347 0.75 4.25 6.44
N SER A 348 1.44 3.73 7.44
CA SER A 348 1.26 2.39 7.98
C SER A 348 1.18 2.44 9.50
N LYS A 349 0.42 1.51 10.09
CA LYS A 349 0.29 1.35 11.53
C LYS A 349 -0.02 -0.10 11.85
N ALA A 350 0.83 -0.71 12.65
CA ALA A 350 0.59 -2.04 13.18
C ALA A 350 0.17 -1.95 14.65
N LEU A 351 -0.88 -2.63 15.02
CA LEU A 351 -1.48 -2.61 16.34
C LEU A 351 -1.82 -4.03 16.80
N GLU A 352 -1.57 -4.32 18.05
CA GLU A 352 -2.28 -5.37 18.77
C GLU A 352 -3.49 -4.71 19.43
N ILE A 353 -4.67 -5.29 19.25
CA ILE A 353 -5.94 -4.81 19.79
C ILE A 353 -6.44 -5.83 20.81
N ASN A 354 -6.37 -5.48 22.09
CA ASN A 354 -7.01 -6.24 23.15
C ASN A 354 -8.47 -5.77 23.27
N ILE A 355 -9.43 -6.61 22.93
CA ILE A 355 -10.85 -6.28 22.97
C ILE A 355 -11.35 -6.40 24.40
N LEU A 356 -11.89 -5.31 24.92
CA LEU A 356 -12.50 -5.21 26.26
C LEU A 356 -14.02 -5.10 26.16
N ASN A 357 -14.52 -4.67 25.00
CA ASN A 357 -15.94 -4.54 24.70
C ASN A 357 -16.61 -5.90 24.56
N GLN A 358 -17.63 -6.16 25.38
CA GLN A 358 -18.40 -7.42 25.33
C GLN A 358 -19.78 -7.26 24.68
N ASN A 359 -20.40 -6.09 24.84
CA ASN A 359 -21.82 -5.93 24.53
C ASN A 359 -22.18 -4.63 23.76
N ASP A 360 -21.27 -3.64 23.69
CA ASP A 360 -21.56 -2.39 22.99
C ASP A 360 -21.56 -2.63 21.46
N SER A 361 -22.64 -2.27 20.80
CA SER A 361 -22.83 -2.40 19.36
C SER A 361 -22.47 -1.13 18.58
N THR A 362 -22.02 -0.08 19.26
CA THR A 362 -21.61 1.17 18.61
C THR A 362 -20.43 0.91 17.67
N LEU A 363 -20.53 1.36 16.41
CA LEU A 363 -19.43 1.30 15.46
C LEU A 363 -18.43 2.43 15.76
N ASP A 364 -17.46 2.13 16.58
CA ASP A 364 -16.51 3.11 17.14
C ASP A 364 -15.15 3.15 16.41
N LEU A 365 -14.95 2.28 15.41
CA LEU A 365 -13.75 2.23 14.60
C LEU A 365 -14.03 2.64 13.15
N LYS A 366 -13.27 3.62 12.66
CA LYS A 366 -13.29 4.07 11.27
C LYS A 366 -11.89 4.53 10.87
N VAL A 367 -11.31 3.93 9.85
CA VAL A 367 -9.93 4.18 9.44
C VAL A 367 -9.82 4.35 7.94
N GLY A 368 -9.15 5.40 7.47
CA GLY A 368 -8.90 5.68 6.05
C GLY A 368 -7.77 4.86 5.43
N LEU A 369 -7.41 3.73 6.03
CA LEU A 369 -6.38 2.81 5.56
C LEU A 369 -6.98 1.42 5.33
N HIS A 370 -6.40 0.64 4.42
CA HIS A 370 -6.70 -0.78 4.33
C HIS A 370 -6.27 -1.48 5.61
N GLN A 371 -7.07 -2.39 6.13
CA GLN A 371 -6.75 -3.14 7.33
C GLN A 371 -6.68 -4.63 7.01
N TYR A 372 -5.61 -5.27 7.47
CA TYR A 372 -5.43 -6.72 7.45
C TYR A 372 -5.34 -7.18 8.90
N GLY A 373 -6.22 -8.08 9.30
CA GLY A 373 -6.31 -8.51 10.68
C GLY A 373 -6.22 -10.02 10.85
N TYR A 374 -5.81 -10.43 12.04
CA TYR A 374 -5.72 -11.82 12.46
C TYR A 374 -6.29 -11.96 13.86
N ASN A 375 -7.14 -12.97 14.08
CA ASN A 375 -7.49 -13.37 15.43
C ASN A 375 -6.35 -14.26 15.99
N ILE A 376 -5.54 -13.65 16.86
CA ILE A 376 -4.38 -14.30 17.50
C ILE A 376 -4.69 -14.81 18.91
N SER A 377 -5.95 -14.90 19.29
CA SER A 377 -6.46 -15.46 20.54
C SER A 377 -7.13 -16.80 20.36
N ASP A 378 -7.46 -17.46 21.47
CA ASP A 378 -8.15 -18.75 21.50
C ASP A 378 -9.70 -18.60 21.57
N THR A 379 -10.21 -17.38 21.42
CA THR A 379 -11.64 -17.05 21.56
C THR A 379 -12.17 -16.38 20.31
N ASP A 380 -13.46 -16.55 20.06
CA ASP A 380 -14.16 -15.92 18.94
C ASP A 380 -14.28 -14.41 19.13
N VAL A 381 -14.27 -13.68 18.03
CA VAL A 381 -14.52 -12.24 17.93
C VAL A 381 -15.74 -12.01 17.06
N SER A 382 -16.72 -11.26 17.57
CA SER A 382 -17.78 -10.72 16.73
C SER A 382 -17.36 -9.39 16.15
N ILE A 383 -17.50 -9.22 14.84
CA ILE A 383 -17.34 -7.94 14.14
C ILE A 383 -18.69 -7.48 13.60
N SER A 384 -19.12 -6.27 13.99
CA SER A 384 -20.22 -5.56 13.32
C SER A 384 -19.65 -4.51 12.42
N TYR A 385 -20.18 -4.35 11.23
CA TYR A 385 -19.67 -3.38 10.26
C TYR A 385 -20.77 -2.84 9.34
N GLU A 386 -20.63 -1.60 8.93
CA GLU A 386 -21.50 -0.96 7.95
C GLU A 386 -21.11 -1.39 6.53
N SER A 387 -22.08 -1.93 5.81
CA SER A 387 -21.95 -2.32 4.40
C SER A 387 -22.92 -1.48 3.55
N GLU A 388 -22.74 -1.47 2.23
CA GLU A 388 -23.71 -0.85 1.31
C GLU A 388 -25.13 -1.38 1.47
N ASP A 389 -25.27 -2.63 1.95
CA ASP A 389 -26.57 -3.27 2.21
C ASP A 389 -27.06 -3.09 3.67
N GLY A 390 -26.41 -2.25 4.47
CA GLY A 390 -26.70 -1.99 5.87
C GLY A 390 -25.76 -2.70 6.84
N LEU A 391 -26.10 -2.66 8.12
CA LEU A 391 -25.33 -3.25 9.21
C LEU A 391 -25.27 -4.78 9.09
N LYS A 392 -24.06 -5.34 9.22
CA LYS A 392 -23.78 -6.77 9.19
C LYS A 392 -22.98 -7.19 10.40
N ASP A 393 -23.19 -8.43 10.82
CA ASP A 393 -22.44 -9.10 11.88
C ASP A 393 -21.78 -10.35 11.32
N GLU A 394 -20.51 -10.54 11.66
CA GLU A 394 -19.73 -11.73 11.29
C GLU A 394 -18.90 -12.22 12.48
N MET A 395 -18.56 -13.51 12.46
CA MET A 395 -17.71 -14.12 13.47
C MET A 395 -16.31 -14.40 12.92
N ILE A 396 -15.28 -13.94 13.62
CA ILE A 396 -13.86 -14.19 13.35
C ILE A 396 -13.38 -15.19 14.40
N LYS A 397 -13.16 -16.44 14.00
CA LYS A 397 -12.72 -17.52 14.88
C LYS A 397 -11.20 -17.46 15.13
N PRO A 398 -10.67 -18.17 16.14
CA PRO A 398 -9.23 -18.32 16.36
C PRO A 398 -8.49 -18.75 15.09
N GLY A 399 -7.44 -18.02 14.73
CA GLY A 399 -6.64 -18.27 13.54
C GLY A 399 -7.24 -17.79 12.21
N ASP A 400 -8.48 -17.28 12.21
CA ASP A 400 -9.03 -16.60 11.03
C ASP A 400 -8.29 -15.29 10.78
N SER A 401 -8.24 -14.90 9.52
CA SER A 401 -7.78 -13.58 9.09
C SER A 401 -8.88 -12.81 8.40
N PHE A 402 -8.77 -11.48 8.37
CA PHE A 402 -9.75 -10.62 7.70
C PHE A 402 -9.09 -9.44 6.99
N TYR A 403 -9.79 -8.91 6.00
CA TYR A 403 -9.47 -7.67 5.32
C TYR A 403 -10.66 -6.73 5.41
N LEU A 404 -10.41 -5.46 5.74
CA LEU A 404 -11.39 -4.36 5.76
C LEU A 404 -10.96 -3.25 4.79
N LYS A 405 -11.93 -2.78 3.99
CA LYS A 405 -11.75 -1.60 3.15
C LYS A 405 -11.58 -0.32 4.00
N PRO A 406 -10.91 0.71 3.45
CA PRO A 406 -10.88 2.03 4.09
C PRO A 406 -12.29 2.58 4.36
N PHE A 407 -12.42 3.28 5.50
CA PHE A 407 -13.63 3.97 5.95
C PHE A 407 -14.83 3.09 6.29
N VAL A 408 -14.73 1.76 6.24
CA VAL A 408 -15.78 0.89 6.77
C VAL A 408 -15.89 1.11 8.28
N GLU A 409 -17.06 1.58 8.72
CA GLU A 409 -17.36 1.71 10.14
C GLU A 409 -17.60 0.33 10.75
N HIS A 410 -16.95 0.05 11.88
CA HIS A 410 -17.00 -1.28 12.49
C HIS A 410 -16.70 -1.23 13.99
N ASN A 411 -16.99 -2.32 14.67
CA ASN A 411 -16.50 -2.59 16.01
C ASN A 411 -16.12 -4.07 16.17
N PHE A 412 -15.36 -4.36 17.22
CA PHE A 412 -15.07 -5.71 17.64
C PHE A 412 -15.65 -5.95 19.04
N ARG A 413 -16.22 -7.12 19.27
CA ARG A 413 -16.80 -7.55 20.54
C ARG A 413 -16.28 -8.93 20.92
N GLY A 414 -16.19 -9.17 22.23
CA GLY A 414 -15.67 -10.42 22.81
C GLY A 414 -14.56 -10.15 23.80
N LYS A 415 -13.86 -11.20 24.18
CA LYS A 415 -12.66 -11.11 25.03
C LYS A 415 -11.52 -11.79 24.29
N ALA A 416 -10.85 -11.06 23.43
CA ALA A 416 -9.91 -11.59 22.47
C ALA A 416 -8.80 -10.57 22.12
N LYS A 417 -7.83 -11.04 21.38
CA LYS A 417 -6.71 -10.26 20.90
C LYS A 417 -6.62 -10.37 19.37
N LEU A 418 -6.55 -9.23 18.70
CA LEU A 418 -6.33 -9.14 17.27
C LEU A 418 -4.96 -8.52 16.98
N LEU A 419 -4.28 -9.00 15.95
CA LEU A 419 -3.26 -8.24 15.24
C LEU A 419 -3.95 -7.49 14.09
N VAL A 420 -3.75 -6.18 13.97
CA VAL A 420 -4.30 -5.37 12.88
C VAL A 420 -3.19 -4.54 12.23
N LEU A 421 -3.00 -4.76 10.94
CA LEU A 421 -2.04 -4.05 10.09
C LEU A 421 -2.80 -3.06 9.22
N ARG A 422 -2.61 -1.77 9.45
CA ARG A 422 -3.19 -0.68 8.68
C ARG A 422 -2.18 -0.15 7.69
N ILE A 423 -2.54 -0.08 6.43
CA ILE A 423 -1.62 0.33 5.37
C ILE A 423 -2.33 1.17 4.31
N SER A 424 -1.65 2.19 3.81
CA SER A 424 -2.17 2.99 2.71
C SER A 424 -2.21 2.21 1.38
N GLY A 425 -3.24 2.51 0.58
CA GLY A 425 -3.20 2.26 -0.85
C GLY A 425 -2.49 3.39 -1.60
N LYS A 426 -2.91 3.63 -2.82
CA LYS A 426 -2.39 4.73 -3.66
C LYS A 426 -3.00 6.10 -3.33
N ILE A 427 -4.11 6.13 -2.57
CA ILE A 427 -4.84 7.37 -2.23
C ILE A 427 -4.35 7.90 -0.88
N THR A 428 -3.07 8.22 -0.79
CA THR A 428 -2.46 8.85 0.39
C THR A 428 -1.32 9.77 -0.02
N GLY A 429 -0.98 10.70 0.85
CA GLY A 429 0.04 11.70 0.55
C GLY A 429 -0.42 12.65 -0.56
N GLU A 430 0.29 12.71 -1.66
CA GLU A 430 0.01 13.62 -2.77
C GLU A 430 -1.35 13.37 -3.43
N PRO A 431 -1.73 12.15 -3.83
CA PRO A 431 -3.07 11.90 -4.39
C PRO A 431 -4.22 12.32 -3.48
N GLN A 432 -4.08 12.16 -2.17
CA GLN A 432 -5.10 12.62 -1.22
C GLN A 432 -5.23 14.15 -1.19
N ARG A 433 -4.10 14.87 -1.30
CA ARG A 433 -4.10 16.35 -1.36
C ARG A 433 -4.73 16.83 -2.65
N GLU A 434 -4.41 16.19 -3.78
CA GLU A 434 -5.00 16.49 -5.09
C GLU A 434 -6.52 16.29 -5.07
N LEU A 435 -7.02 15.18 -4.55
CA LEU A 435 -8.45 14.95 -4.35
C LEU A 435 -9.11 16.04 -3.49
N SER A 436 -8.41 16.49 -2.44
CA SER A 436 -8.92 17.56 -1.56
C SER A 436 -9.02 18.89 -2.29
N LEU A 437 -8.10 19.20 -3.20
CA LEU A 437 -8.13 20.41 -4.05
C LEU A 437 -9.23 20.35 -5.12
N ILE A 438 -9.49 19.18 -5.69
CA ILE A 438 -10.59 18.95 -6.64
C ILE A 438 -11.96 19.21 -5.97
N GLY A 439 -12.07 18.94 -4.69
CA GLY A 439 -13.24 19.15 -3.85
C GLY A 439 -14.34 18.09 -3.99
N GLN A 440 -15.08 17.91 -2.92
CA GLN A 440 -16.06 16.81 -2.79
C GLN A 440 -17.08 16.72 -3.93
N LYS A 441 -17.57 17.84 -4.45
CA LYS A 441 -18.56 17.86 -5.56
C LYS A 441 -18.07 17.19 -6.85
N ASN A 442 -16.75 17.10 -7.04
CA ASN A 442 -16.15 16.51 -8.23
C ASN A 442 -15.63 15.07 -7.98
N ILE A 443 -15.59 14.59 -6.75
CA ILE A 443 -15.07 13.24 -6.44
C ILE A 443 -15.86 12.16 -7.16
N THR A 444 -17.19 12.29 -7.25
CA THR A 444 -18.04 11.34 -7.99
C THR A 444 -17.64 11.22 -9.46
N ARG A 445 -17.21 12.33 -10.08
CA ARG A 445 -16.68 12.30 -11.46
C ARG A 445 -15.35 11.57 -11.52
N VAL A 446 -14.44 11.83 -10.58
CA VAL A 446 -13.15 11.11 -10.52
C VAL A 446 -13.38 9.60 -10.40
N ILE A 447 -14.35 9.17 -9.59
CA ILE A 447 -14.68 7.75 -9.40
C ILE A 447 -15.30 7.13 -10.67
N ASN A 448 -16.21 7.84 -11.34
CA ASN A 448 -17.04 7.27 -12.39
C ASN A 448 -16.57 7.55 -13.81
N GLU A 449 -15.81 8.64 -14.03
CA GLU A 449 -15.58 9.14 -15.40
C GLU A 449 -14.27 9.93 -15.53
N SER A 450 -13.16 9.28 -15.25
CA SER A 450 -11.86 9.94 -15.15
C SER A 450 -11.51 10.88 -16.32
N LEU A 451 -11.74 10.51 -17.57
CA LEU A 451 -11.28 11.26 -18.74
C LEU A 451 -12.42 11.71 -19.69
N ARG A 452 -13.62 11.87 -19.18
CA ARG A 452 -14.75 12.31 -20.01
C ARG A 452 -14.72 13.81 -20.28
N TRP A 453 -14.40 14.18 -21.51
CA TRP A 453 -14.22 15.57 -21.97
C TRP A 453 -15.45 16.15 -22.69
N PHE A 454 -16.24 15.29 -23.34
CA PHE A 454 -17.35 15.69 -24.17
C PHE A 454 -18.69 15.19 -23.64
N ASP A 455 -19.77 15.90 -23.93
CA ASP A 455 -21.09 15.33 -23.77
C ASP A 455 -21.25 14.12 -24.71
N THR A 456 -21.60 12.97 -24.14
CA THR A 456 -21.81 11.72 -24.89
C THR A 456 -22.96 11.80 -25.91
N LYS A 457 -23.84 12.79 -25.76
CA LYS A 457 -24.97 13.03 -26.68
C LYS A 457 -24.61 13.92 -27.86
N GLY A 458 -23.37 14.35 -27.98
CA GLY A 458 -22.86 15.12 -29.11
C GLY A 458 -23.52 16.48 -29.29
N LYS A 459 -24.05 17.04 -28.21
CA LYS A 459 -24.57 18.40 -28.21
C LYS A 459 -23.48 19.35 -27.68
N ASN A 460 -22.42 19.51 -28.46
CA ASN A 460 -21.54 20.69 -28.45
C ASN A 460 -20.73 20.68 -29.74
#